data_779b61a577339ec73dc380e6e8e55f7d
#
_entry.id   779b61a577339ec73dc380e6e8e55f7d
#
_cell.length_a   1.000
_cell.length_b   1.000
_cell.length_c   1.000
_cell.angle_alpha   90.00
_cell.angle_beta   90.00
_cell.angle_gamma   90.00
#
_symmetry.space_group_name_H-M   'P 1'
#
loop_
_entity.id
_entity.type
_entity.pdbx_description
1 polymer ?
#
loop_
_entity_poly.entity_id
_entity_poly.type
_entity_poly.pdbx_seq_one_letter_code
_entity_poly.pdbx_strand_id
1 'polypeptide(L)'
;MTFNPQIHGRRSIRLQGYDYSQPGAYFVTICNQSRQHLFGEIIDGAMHHNPAGAMVERWYRELENKFTDIVCDAFVCMPNHVHFVVVNVGAQVGPDSSREARYRKVETITATVRDDRKDGEKRQENRVEY
;
A
#
# COMPACT_ATOMS: atom_id res chain seq x y z
N MET A 1 -9.20 18.11 21.81
CA MET A 1 -7.76 17.93 21.93
C MET A 1 -7.05 18.72 20.84
N THR A 2 -6.25 19.67 21.25
CA THR A 2 -5.47 20.44 20.27
C THR A 2 -4.22 19.63 19.92
N PHE A 3 -3.96 19.43 18.65
CA PHE A 3 -2.77 18.77 18.16
C PHE A 3 -1.53 19.61 18.52
N ASN A 4 -0.60 19.02 19.27
CA ASN A 4 0.68 19.64 19.59
C ASN A 4 1.81 18.94 18.84
N PRO A 5 2.41 19.58 17.81
CA PRO A 5 3.47 18.98 16.99
C PRO A 5 4.72 18.59 17.79
N GLN A 6 4.99 19.26 18.91
CA GLN A 6 6.17 19.01 19.75
C GLN A 6 6.00 17.75 20.63
N ILE A 7 4.75 17.41 21.00
CA ILE A 7 4.45 16.22 21.81
C ILE A 7 4.18 15.01 20.92
N HIS A 8 3.52 15.19 19.79
CA HIS A 8 3.10 14.09 18.93
C HIS A 8 4.09 13.72 17.83
N GLY A 9 5.17 14.48 17.66
CA GLY A 9 6.37 14.12 16.87
C GLY A 9 6.16 13.46 15.51
N ARG A 10 4.95 13.52 14.95
CA ARG A 10 4.65 12.91 13.65
C ARG A 10 5.32 13.68 12.54
N ARG A 11 6.42 13.15 12.06
CA ARG A 11 6.97 13.57 10.78
C ARG A 11 6.21 12.85 9.67
N SER A 12 5.77 13.60 8.66
CA SER A 12 5.29 12.97 7.43
C SER A 12 6.43 12.19 6.80
N ILE A 13 6.24 10.89 6.63
CA ILE A 13 7.17 10.01 5.92
C ILE A 13 6.91 10.00 4.41
N ARG A 14 5.96 10.83 3.93
CA ARG A 14 5.69 10.99 2.51
C ARG A 14 6.90 11.63 1.84
N LEU A 15 7.24 11.12 0.67
CA LEU A 15 8.31 11.70 -0.15
C LEU A 15 7.93 13.15 -0.52
N GLN A 16 8.77 14.09 -0.10
CA GLN A 16 8.52 15.50 -0.34
C GLN A 16 8.60 15.80 -1.84
N GLY A 17 7.58 16.50 -2.36
CA GLY A 17 7.51 16.85 -3.77
C GLY A 17 7.03 15.72 -4.69
N TYR A 18 6.72 14.53 -4.16
CA TYR A 18 6.15 13.45 -4.95
C TYR A 18 4.63 13.60 -5.07
N ASP A 19 4.13 13.50 -6.30
CA ASP A 19 2.70 13.52 -6.59
C ASP A 19 2.09 12.12 -6.49
N TYR A 20 1.44 11.83 -5.36
CA TYR A 20 0.77 10.54 -5.10
C TYR A 20 -0.51 10.33 -5.91
N SER A 21 -0.96 11.30 -6.70
CA SER A 21 -2.07 11.14 -7.63
C SER A 21 -1.68 10.46 -8.94
N GLN A 22 -0.38 10.33 -9.19
CA GLN A 22 0.13 9.68 -10.40
C GLN A 22 -0.17 8.18 -10.42
N PRO A 23 -0.39 7.59 -11.61
CA PRO A 23 -0.47 6.14 -11.77
C PRO A 23 0.78 5.45 -11.20
N GLY A 24 0.57 4.37 -10.47
CA GLY A 24 1.66 3.62 -9.85
C GLY A 24 1.17 2.67 -8.76
N ALA A 25 2.07 1.83 -8.28
CA ALA A 25 1.84 0.95 -7.14
C ALA A 25 2.35 1.63 -5.87
N TYR A 26 1.50 1.68 -4.86
CA TYR A 26 1.79 2.31 -3.57
C TYR A 26 1.73 1.27 -2.46
N PHE A 27 2.84 1.12 -1.76
CA PHE A 27 2.92 0.30 -0.55
C PHE A 27 2.57 1.16 0.66
N VAL A 28 1.58 0.73 1.43
CA VAL A 28 1.07 1.45 2.60
C VAL A 28 1.25 0.61 3.86
N THR A 29 1.73 1.25 4.92
CA THR A 29 1.82 0.67 6.26
C THR A 29 1.03 1.53 7.23
N ILE A 30 0.14 0.91 7.99
CA ILE A 30 -0.62 1.55 9.06
C ILE A 30 -0.34 0.79 10.36
N CYS A 31 0.22 1.49 11.34
CA CYS A 31 0.49 0.94 12.66
C CYS A 31 -0.52 1.44 13.69
N ASN A 32 -0.91 0.56 14.61
CA ASN A 32 -1.73 0.94 15.75
C ASN A 32 -0.93 1.81 16.72
N GLN A 33 -1.63 2.72 17.39
CA GLN A 33 -1.05 3.52 18.46
C GLN A 33 -0.50 2.61 19.55
N SER A 34 0.71 2.92 20.04
CA SER A 34 1.41 2.15 21.07
C SER A 34 1.60 0.66 20.72
N ARG A 35 1.51 0.29 19.45
CA ARG A 35 1.63 -1.09 18.94
C ARG A 35 0.68 -2.10 19.62
N GLN A 36 -0.49 -1.65 20.03
CA GLN A 36 -1.51 -2.52 20.61
C GLN A 36 -2.03 -3.52 19.59
N HIS A 37 -2.30 -4.75 20.03
CA HIS A 37 -2.87 -5.82 19.22
C HIS A 37 -4.38 -5.63 19.04
N LEU A 38 -4.78 -4.66 18.21
CA LEU A 38 -6.19 -4.31 18.00
C LEU A 38 -6.90 -5.16 16.93
N PHE A 39 -6.14 -5.87 16.07
CA PHE A 39 -6.71 -6.55 14.92
C PHE A 39 -6.83 -8.07 15.08
N GLY A 40 -6.27 -8.62 16.14
CA GLY A 40 -6.27 -10.05 16.40
C GLY A 40 -4.99 -10.52 17.07
N GLU A 41 -4.70 -11.80 16.95
CA GLU A 41 -3.55 -12.45 17.59
C GLU A 41 -2.95 -13.53 16.71
N ILE A 42 -1.70 -13.89 16.98
CA ILE A 42 -1.03 -15.03 16.35
C ILE A 42 -1.25 -16.26 17.21
N ILE A 43 -1.86 -17.29 16.65
CA ILE A 43 -2.06 -18.59 17.31
C ILE A 43 -1.46 -19.66 16.41
N ASP A 44 -0.56 -20.47 16.95
CA ASP A 44 0.13 -21.55 16.23
C ASP A 44 0.76 -21.11 14.90
N GLY A 45 1.35 -19.90 14.89
CA GLY A 45 1.99 -19.32 13.71
C GLY A 45 1.03 -18.73 12.66
N ALA A 46 -0.27 -18.75 12.91
CA ALA A 46 -1.29 -18.19 12.03
C ALA A 46 -1.95 -16.95 12.62
N MET A 47 -2.24 -15.97 11.78
CA MET A 47 -2.99 -14.77 12.17
C MET A 47 -4.48 -15.09 12.29
N HIS A 48 -5.04 -14.84 13.47
CA HIS A 48 -6.48 -14.91 13.74
C HIS A 48 -7.04 -13.50 13.92
N HIS A 49 -7.78 -13.04 12.92
CA HIS A 49 -8.43 -11.74 12.96
C HIS A 49 -9.59 -11.73 13.96
N ASN A 50 -9.66 -10.67 14.76
CA ASN A 50 -10.87 -10.32 15.48
C ASN A 50 -11.83 -9.52 14.57
N PRO A 51 -13.04 -9.10 15.03
CA PRO A 51 -13.96 -8.32 14.20
C PRO A 51 -13.35 -7.03 13.65
N ALA A 52 -12.46 -6.37 14.37
CA ALA A 52 -11.77 -5.18 13.89
C ALA A 52 -10.80 -5.48 12.73
N GLY A 53 -10.04 -6.57 12.82
CA GLY A 53 -9.16 -7.04 11.73
C GLY A 53 -9.95 -7.43 10.47
N ALA A 54 -11.06 -8.14 10.64
CA ALA A 54 -11.94 -8.49 9.54
C ALA A 54 -12.57 -7.26 8.88
N MET A 55 -12.91 -6.23 9.66
CA MET A 55 -13.43 -4.97 9.16
C MET A 55 -12.39 -4.22 8.32
N VAL A 56 -11.13 -4.19 8.76
CA VAL A 56 -10.03 -3.54 8.01
C VAL A 56 -9.83 -4.21 6.65
N GLU A 57 -9.84 -5.54 6.58
CA GLU A 57 -9.75 -6.26 5.31
C GLU A 57 -10.92 -5.94 4.39
N ARG A 58 -12.13 -5.93 4.93
CA ARG A 58 -13.33 -5.57 4.17
C ARG A 58 -13.23 -4.16 3.61
N TRP A 59 -12.83 -3.18 4.40
CA TRP A 59 -12.68 -1.79 3.95
C TRP A 59 -11.58 -1.63 2.90
N TYR A 60 -10.50 -2.40 3.01
CA TYR A 60 -9.48 -2.43 1.98
C TYR A 60 -10.06 -2.90 0.62
N ARG A 61 -10.84 -3.98 0.62
CA ARG A 61 -11.46 -4.50 -0.61
C ARG A 61 -12.51 -3.55 -1.20
N GLU A 62 -13.18 -2.78 -0.35
CA GLU A 62 -14.17 -1.77 -0.79
C GLU A 62 -13.53 -0.58 -1.51
N LEU A 63 -12.21 -0.38 -1.42
CA LEU A 63 -11.53 0.68 -2.16
C LEU A 63 -11.74 0.57 -3.67
N GLU A 64 -11.76 -0.65 -4.23
CA GLU A 64 -12.00 -0.87 -5.66
C GLU A 64 -13.42 -0.48 -6.09
N ASN A 65 -14.39 -0.63 -5.20
CA ASN A 65 -15.78 -0.26 -5.46
C ASN A 65 -15.98 1.26 -5.35
N LYS A 66 -15.27 1.89 -4.44
CA LYS A 66 -15.39 3.32 -4.17
C LYS A 66 -14.61 4.18 -5.16
N PHE A 67 -13.44 3.72 -5.58
CA PHE A 67 -12.53 4.43 -6.46
C PHE A 67 -12.23 3.61 -7.71
N THR A 68 -12.69 4.09 -8.85
CA THR A 68 -12.57 3.37 -10.14
C THR A 68 -11.15 3.31 -10.68
N ASP A 69 -10.28 4.18 -10.19
CA ASP A 69 -8.86 4.26 -10.54
C ASP A 69 -7.95 3.46 -9.59
N ILE A 70 -8.52 2.82 -8.56
CA ILE A 70 -7.78 2.02 -7.58
C ILE A 70 -8.05 0.53 -7.80
N VAL A 71 -6.98 -0.25 -7.73
CA VAL A 71 -7.01 -1.72 -7.68
C VAL A 71 -6.24 -2.20 -6.46
N CYS A 72 -6.85 -3.11 -5.70
CA CYS A 72 -6.22 -3.75 -4.56
C CYS A 72 -5.39 -4.94 -5.02
N ASP A 73 -4.10 -4.98 -4.68
CA ASP A 73 -3.18 -6.04 -5.09
C ASP A 73 -2.88 -7.01 -3.94
N ALA A 74 -2.15 -6.57 -2.94
CA ALA A 74 -1.73 -7.38 -1.82
C ALA A 74 -2.19 -6.78 -0.49
N PHE A 75 -2.52 -7.63 0.47
CA PHE A 75 -2.96 -7.25 1.80
C PHE A 75 -2.46 -8.23 2.85
N VAL A 76 -1.94 -7.70 3.93
CA VAL A 76 -1.60 -8.45 5.13
C VAL A 76 -2.02 -7.66 6.36
N CYS A 77 -2.80 -8.27 7.23
CA CYS A 77 -3.17 -7.70 8.52
C CYS A 77 -2.51 -8.50 9.64
N MET A 78 -1.66 -7.82 10.40
CA MET A 78 -0.98 -8.35 11.59
C MET A 78 -1.68 -7.81 12.85
N PRO A 79 -1.40 -8.37 14.05
CA PRO A 79 -2.12 -7.94 15.25
C PRO A 79 -2.10 -6.42 15.52
N ASN A 80 -1.01 -5.75 15.20
CA ASN A 80 -0.79 -4.34 15.54
C ASN A 80 -0.49 -3.43 14.34
N HIS A 81 -0.53 -3.97 13.11
CA HIS A 81 -0.30 -3.18 11.90
C HIS A 81 -0.88 -3.85 10.66
N VAL A 82 -1.00 -3.08 9.60
CA VAL A 82 -1.48 -3.52 8.30
C VAL A 82 -0.51 -3.08 7.22
N HIS A 83 -0.19 -3.97 6.31
CA HIS A 83 0.49 -3.65 5.06
C HIS A 83 -0.40 -3.95 3.88
N PHE A 84 -0.43 -3.08 2.91
CA PHE A 84 -1.13 -3.36 1.67
C PHE A 84 -0.53 -2.60 0.48
N VAL A 85 -0.83 -3.10 -0.70
CA VAL A 85 -0.50 -2.47 -1.97
C VAL A 85 -1.79 -2.04 -2.64
N VAL A 86 -1.85 -0.78 -3.02
CA VAL A 86 -2.88 -0.26 -3.92
C VAL A 86 -2.22 0.21 -5.21
N VAL A 87 -2.85 -0.08 -6.32
CA VAL A 87 -2.40 0.38 -7.63
C VAL A 87 -3.36 1.44 -8.13
N ASN A 88 -2.85 2.65 -8.33
CA ASN A 88 -3.56 3.69 -9.03
C ASN A 88 -3.34 3.49 -10.53
N VAL A 89 -4.40 3.15 -11.25
CA VAL A 89 -4.35 2.92 -12.71
C VAL A 89 -4.56 4.21 -13.52
N GLY A 90 -4.82 5.32 -12.84
CA GLY A 90 -5.07 6.64 -13.44
C GLY A 90 -6.49 6.81 -13.98
N ALA A 91 -6.93 8.06 -14.05
CA ALA A 91 -8.29 8.44 -14.48
C ALA A 91 -8.60 8.14 -15.95
N GLN A 92 -7.62 7.82 -16.75
CA GLN A 92 -7.73 7.44 -18.15
C GLN A 92 -8.00 5.94 -18.30
N VAL A 93 -9.08 5.48 -17.71
CA VAL A 93 -9.67 4.22 -18.16
C VAL A 93 -10.59 4.62 -19.31
N GLY A 94 -10.25 4.24 -20.54
CA GLY A 94 -11.09 4.49 -21.73
C GLY A 94 -12.52 3.95 -21.57
N PRO A 95 -13.34 3.89 -22.60
CA PRO A 95 -14.75 3.49 -22.53
C PRO A 95 -14.97 2.09 -21.95
N ASP A 96 -13.93 1.27 -21.86
CA ASP A 96 -13.94 -0.01 -21.14
C ASP A 96 -13.39 0.17 -19.73
N SER A 97 -14.26 0.53 -18.79
CA SER A 97 -13.95 0.55 -17.34
C SER A 97 -14.10 -0.81 -16.67
N SER A 98 -14.08 -1.90 -17.45
CA SER A 98 -14.22 -3.24 -16.92
C SER A 98 -13.10 -3.56 -15.93
N ARG A 99 -13.42 -4.40 -14.95
CA ARG A 99 -12.46 -4.88 -13.95
C ARG A 99 -11.23 -5.51 -14.63
N GLU A 100 -11.44 -6.18 -15.74
CA GLU A 100 -10.40 -6.84 -16.54
C GLU A 100 -9.44 -5.85 -17.21
N ALA A 101 -9.93 -4.74 -17.75
CA ALA A 101 -9.11 -3.67 -18.31
C ALA A 101 -8.24 -3.01 -17.23
N ARG A 102 -8.77 -2.84 -16.02
CA ARG A 102 -8.02 -2.33 -14.86
C ARG A 102 -6.88 -3.28 -14.47
N TYR A 103 -7.13 -4.59 -14.41
CA TYR A 103 -6.10 -5.59 -14.08
C TYR A 103 -4.97 -5.65 -15.11
N ARG A 104 -5.27 -5.59 -16.42
CA ARG A 104 -4.23 -5.52 -17.46
C ARG A 104 -3.31 -4.32 -17.27
N LYS A 105 -3.86 -3.18 -16.87
CA LYS A 105 -3.07 -1.99 -16.60
C LYS A 105 -2.19 -2.15 -15.35
N VAL A 106 -2.67 -2.87 -14.33
CA VAL A 106 -1.89 -3.24 -13.15
C VAL A 106 -0.67 -4.08 -13.53
N GLU A 107 -0.83 -5.09 -14.37
CA GLU A 107 0.28 -5.94 -14.84
C GLU A 107 1.37 -5.10 -15.53
N THR A 108 0.97 -4.14 -16.36
CA THR A 108 1.91 -3.23 -17.02
C THR A 108 2.65 -2.36 -16.02
N ILE A 109 1.96 -1.75 -15.07
CA ILE A 109 2.55 -0.89 -14.04
C ILE A 109 3.50 -1.70 -13.14
N THR A 110 3.09 -2.90 -12.73
CA THR A 110 3.90 -3.79 -11.89
C THR A 110 5.15 -4.26 -12.61
N ALA A 111 5.07 -4.54 -13.90
CA ALA A 111 6.23 -4.91 -14.71
C ALA A 111 7.23 -3.75 -14.81
N THR A 112 6.77 -2.53 -15.01
CA THR A 112 7.61 -1.32 -15.04
C THR A 112 8.33 -1.10 -13.72
N VAL A 113 7.64 -1.20 -12.59
CA VAL A 113 8.24 -1.03 -11.25
C VAL A 113 9.29 -2.12 -10.95
N ARG A 114 9.08 -3.35 -11.45
CA ARG A 114 10.09 -4.43 -11.30
C ARG A 114 11.34 -4.19 -12.13
N ASP A 115 11.20 -3.62 -13.31
CA ASP A 115 12.32 -3.30 -14.19
C ASP A 115 13.17 -2.18 -13.61
N ASP A 116 12.56 -1.11 -13.12
CA ASP A 116 13.24 -0.01 -12.44
C ASP A 116 14.04 -0.46 -11.20
N ARG A 117 13.57 -1.49 -10.47
CA ARG A 117 14.32 -2.07 -9.34
C ARG A 117 15.58 -2.80 -9.80
N LYS A 118 15.52 -3.55 -10.89
CA LYS A 118 16.70 -4.26 -11.44
C LYS A 118 17.79 -3.28 -11.86
N ASP A 119 17.42 -2.15 -12.42
CA ASP A 119 18.38 -1.11 -12.81
C ASP A 119 18.96 -0.37 -11.58
N GLY A 120 18.19 -0.24 -10.50
CA GLY A 120 18.65 0.30 -9.22
C GLY A 120 19.68 -0.61 -8.53
N GLU A 121 19.47 -1.92 -8.53
CA GLU A 121 20.42 -2.90 -7.96
C GLU A 121 21.73 -2.93 -8.74
N LYS A 122 21.70 -2.91 -10.07
CA LYS A 122 22.90 -2.82 -10.90
C LYS A 122 23.72 -1.55 -10.67
N ARG A 123 23.06 -0.44 -10.35
CA ARG A 123 23.74 0.83 -10.01
C ARG A 123 24.40 0.80 -8.62
N GLN A 124 23.91 0.00 -7.69
CA GLN A 124 24.54 -0.18 -6.38
C GLN A 124 25.74 -1.13 -6.44
N GLU A 125 25.69 -2.20 -7.21
CA GLU A 125 26.83 -3.11 -7.39
C GLU A 125 28.03 -2.41 -8.05
N ASN A 126 27.82 -1.47 -8.96
CA ASN A 126 28.88 -0.69 -9.59
C ASN A 126 29.46 0.44 -8.71
N ARG A 127 29.00 0.58 -7.46
CA ARG A 127 29.42 1.65 -6.54
C ARG A 127 30.37 1.18 -5.43
N VAL A 128 30.78 -0.07 -5.44
CA VAL A 128 31.63 -0.68 -4.40
C VAL A 128 33.01 -1.05 -4.94
N GLU A 129 33.50 -0.39 -5.97
CA GLU A 129 34.92 -0.48 -6.37
C GLU A 129 35.49 0.94 -6.42
N TYR A 130 35.96 1.42 -5.25
CA TYR A 130 37.11 2.31 -5.09
C TYR A 130 37.54 2.31 -3.62
#